data_8dfebb5c6cc1d6c3094ffb6e6ac73fca
#
_entry.id   8dfebb5c6cc1d6c3094ffb6e6ac73fca
#
_cell.length_a   1.000
_cell.length_b   1.000
_cell.length_c   1.000
_cell.angle_alpha   90.00
_cell.angle_beta   90.00
_cell.angle_gamma   90.00
#
_symmetry.space_group_name_H-M   'P 1'
#
loop_
_entity.id
_entity.type
_entity.pdbx_description
1 polymer ?
#
loop_
_entity_poly.entity_id
_entity_poly.type
_entity_poly.pdbx_seq_one_letter_code
_entity_poly.pdbx_strand_id
1 'polypeptide(L)'
;CPGIAQETHYQRPPAVIEEVALAKLSPIIRISDNNQWALQLERSPYRSIAKLAQPELKLAGMRISPETFNTSRQAEYTGASLMNIATQEEIKIEGIPDNAVITEASFSPSSNKVALFVEEANGVYLYNCTPEQPVAQKVSTRKINATSGAEILWISDNEFITLMVPENRGKAPEKPTVPSGPIIQESTGKVMPARTYQDLLKNPYDEQLFDYYFTSQLVRIKEGIVYEIGKPAIYGSTLSLSPDKSLLLIATVHRPYSYQVPVYNFPQKFEVIDLQGNSIYTLADNPTVNIPMGYDTTSPYPRQFGWRSDQ
;
A
#
# COMPACT_ATOMS: atom_id res chain seq x y z
N CYS A 1 -26.37 -6.67 -46.93
CA CYS A 1 -25.69 -7.93 -46.58
C CYS A 1 -25.47 -7.92 -45.05
N PRO A 2 -25.98 -8.90 -44.28
CA PRO A 2 -25.59 -9.04 -42.91
C PRO A 2 -24.13 -9.49 -42.84
N GLY A 3 -23.26 -8.67 -42.28
CA GLY A 3 -21.90 -9.08 -41.99
C GLY A 3 -21.92 -10.17 -40.93
N ILE A 4 -21.54 -11.36 -41.27
CA ILE A 4 -21.29 -12.44 -40.32
C ILE A 4 -20.02 -12.03 -39.58
N ALA A 5 -20.15 -11.65 -38.33
CA ALA A 5 -18.99 -11.48 -37.44
C ALA A 5 -18.35 -12.87 -37.33
N GLN A 6 -17.19 -13.02 -37.93
CA GLN A 6 -16.42 -14.26 -37.81
C GLN A 6 -15.90 -14.28 -36.36
N GLU A 7 -16.34 -15.26 -35.57
CA GLU A 7 -15.75 -15.55 -34.27
C GLU A 7 -14.27 -15.90 -34.51
N THR A 8 -13.40 -14.91 -34.29
CA THR A 8 -11.96 -15.13 -34.29
C THR A 8 -11.60 -15.88 -33.01
N HIS A 9 -11.51 -17.20 -33.08
CA HIS A 9 -10.92 -17.98 -32.01
C HIS A 9 -9.44 -17.55 -31.88
N TYR A 10 -9.04 -17.10 -30.69
CA TYR A 10 -7.64 -16.84 -30.40
C TYR A 10 -6.84 -18.12 -30.67
N GLN A 11 -5.89 -18.04 -31.59
CA GLN A 11 -4.97 -19.14 -31.84
C GLN A 11 -3.87 -19.12 -30.77
N ARG A 12 -3.56 -20.30 -30.24
CA ARG A 12 -2.37 -20.45 -29.39
C ARG A 12 -1.11 -20.31 -30.22
N PRO A 13 -0.09 -19.60 -29.74
CA PRO A 13 1.20 -19.55 -30.40
C PRO A 13 1.85 -20.94 -30.40
N PRO A 14 2.89 -21.18 -31.22
CA PRO A 14 3.69 -22.40 -31.13
C PRO A 14 4.20 -22.63 -29.69
N ALA A 15 4.27 -23.89 -29.27
CA ALA A 15 4.58 -24.27 -27.87
C ALA A 15 5.86 -23.61 -27.33
N VAL A 16 6.91 -23.47 -28.15
CA VAL A 16 8.17 -22.80 -27.78
C VAL A 16 7.97 -21.33 -27.44
N ILE A 17 7.09 -20.63 -28.17
CA ILE A 17 6.78 -19.21 -27.92
C ILE A 17 5.90 -19.12 -26.66
N GLU A 18 4.94 -20.04 -26.49
CA GLU A 18 4.09 -20.11 -25.30
C GLU A 18 4.94 -20.34 -24.03
N GLU A 19 5.90 -21.26 -24.08
CA GLU A 19 6.82 -21.57 -22.99
C GLU A 19 7.64 -20.34 -22.58
N VAL A 20 8.23 -19.61 -23.54
CA VAL A 20 8.99 -18.39 -23.27
C VAL A 20 8.09 -17.28 -22.73
N ALA A 21 6.90 -17.09 -23.28
CA ALA A 21 5.97 -16.05 -22.86
C ALA A 21 5.41 -16.30 -21.46
N LEU A 22 5.22 -17.56 -21.08
CA LEU A 22 4.66 -17.97 -19.78
C LEU A 22 5.76 -18.36 -18.77
N ALA A 23 7.04 -18.22 -19.13
CA ALA A 23 8.13 -18.52 -18.24
C ALA A 23 8.00 -17.75 -16.92
N LYS A 24 8.17 -18.43 -15.79
CA LYS A 24 8.15 -17.80 -14.47
C LYS A 24 9.25 -16.73 -14.38
N LEU A 25 8.92 -15.59 -13.83
CA LEU A 25 9.92 -14.58 -13.49
C LEU A 25 10.79 -15.07 -12.34
N SER A 26 12.03 -14.62 -12.29
CA SER A 26 12.89 -14.87 -11.12
C SER A 26 12.20 -14.32 -9.86
N PRO A 27 12.19 -15.07 -8.75
CA PRO A 27 11.58 -14.61 -7.51
C PRO A 27 12.28 -13.36 -6.98
N ILE A 28 11.57 -12.56 -6.19
CA ILE A 28 12.21 -11.56 -5.33
C ILE A 28 12.77 -12.28 -4.13
N ILE A 29 14.03 -12.00 -3.78
CA ILE A 29 14.71 -12.62 -2.66
C ILE A 29 14.92 -11.57 -1.56
N ARG A 30 14.52 -11.91 -0.33
CA ARG A 30 14.79 -11.12 0.87
C ARG A 30 15.60 -11.99 1.83
N ILE A 31 16.79 -11.52 2.18
CA ILE A 31 17.67 -12.24 3.12
C ILE A 31 17.30 -11.83 4.55
N SER A 32 17.24 -12.78 5.45
CA SER A 32 17.04 -12.54 6.88
C SER A 32 18.26 -11.83 7.50
N ASP A 33 18.06 -11.01 8.52
CA ASP A 33 19.13 -10.22 9.14
C ASP A 33 20.25 -11.10 9.75
N ASN A 34 19.89 -12.32 10.18
CA ASN A 34 20.85 -13.31 10.67
C ASN A 34 21.54 -14.12 9.55
N ASN A 35 21.25 -13.84 8.27
CA ASN A 35 21.78 -14.54 7.09
C ASN A 35 21.55 -16.07 7.05
N GLN A 36 20.55 -16.58 7.76
CA GLN A 36 20.23 -18.01 7.78
C GLN A 36 19.18 -18.39 6.75
N TRP A 37 18.28 -17.46 6.41
CA TRP A 37 17.13 -17.70 5.55
C TRP A 37 17.05 -16.72 4.38
N ALA A 38 16.63 -17.23 3.24
CA ALA A 38 16.22 -16.44 2.10
C ALA A 38 14.72 -16.66 1.85
N LEU A 39 13.92 -15.61 2.01
CA LEU A 39 12.50 -15.58 1.62
C LEU A 39 12.43 -15.31 0.13
N GLN A 40 11.88 -16.25 -0.63
CA GLN A 40 11.68 -16.15 -2.07
C GLN A 40 10.21 -15.88 -2.33
N LEU A 41 9.91 -14.79 -3.04
CA LEU A 41 8.56 -14.37 -3.40
C LEU A 41 8.35 -14.62 -4.90
N GLU A 42 7.48 -15.58 -5.23
CA GLU A 42 7.19 -15.97 -6.62
C GLU A 42 6.40 -14.89 -7.34
N ARG A 43 6.79 -14.61 -8.59
CA ARG A 43 6.10 -13.63 -9.44
C ARG A 43 5.51 -14.29 -10.67
N SER A 44 4.29 -13.87 -11.03
CA SER A 44 3.72 -14.17 -12.35
C SER A 44 4.13 -13.09 -13.36
N PRO A 45 4.44 -13.46 -14.61
CA PRO A 45 4.71 -12.48 -15.67
C PRO A 45 3.47 -11.65 -16.02
N TYR A 46 2.28 -12.19 -15.77
CA TYR A 46 1.00 -11.56 -16.10
C TYR A 46 0.03 -11.62 -14.94
N ARG A 47 -0.76 -10.56 -14.79
CA ARG A 47 -1.94 -10.59 -13.93
C ARG A 47 -3.06 -11.37 -14.62
N SER A 48 -3.89 -12.03 -13.83
CA SER A 48 -5.07 -12.71 -14.38
C SER A 48 -6.06 -11.69 -14.96
N ILE A 49 -6.80 -12.09 -15.99
CA ILE A 49 -7.87 -11.28 -16.59
C ILE A 49 -8.92 -10.93 -15.53
N ALA A 50 -9.24 -11.87 -14.64
CA ALA A 50 -10.15 -11.64 -13.51
C ALA A 50 -9.68 -10.51 -12.60
N LYS A 51 -8.38 -10.42 -12.29
CA LYS A 51 -7.80 -9.33 -11.49
C LYS A 51 -7.84 -8.00 -12.24
N LEU A 52 -7.56 -8.00 -13.55
CA LEU A 52 -7.61 -6.80 -14.38
C LEU A 52 -9.03 -6.25 -14.57
N ALA A 53 -10.05 -7.11 -14.46
CA ALA A 53 -11.46 -6.75 -14.59
C ALA A 53 -12.11 -6.27 -13.27
N GLN A 54 -11.39 -6.32 -12.16
CA GLN A 54 -11.92 -5.85 -10.87
C GLN A 54 -12.18 -4.34 -10.89
N PRO A 55 -13.21 -3.87 -10.14
CA PRO A 55 -13.47 -2.45 -9.98
C PRO A 55 -12.25 -1.69 -9.45
N GLU A 56 -11.95 -0.55 -10.06
CA GLU A 56 -10.84 0.30 -9.69
C GLU A 56 -11.36 1.73 -9.44
N LEU A 57 -11.05 2.30 -8.29
CA LEU A 57 -11.26 3.72 -8.01
C LEU A 57 -9.98 4.51 -8.29
N LYS A 58 -10.17 5.69 -8.87
CA LYS A 58 -9.11 6.62 -9.27
C LYS A 58 -9.28 7.90 -8.49
N LEU A 59 -8.49 8.06 -7.43
CA LEU A 59 -8.63 9.14 -6.45
C LEU A 59 -7.27 9.74 -6.11
N ALA A 60 -7.16 11.05 -6.23
CA ALA A 60 -5.99 11.82 -5.83
C ALA A 60 -4.65 11.31 -6.42
N GLY A 61 -4.68 10.82 -7.67
CA GLY A 61 -3.50 10.27 -8.37
C GLY A 61 -3.21 8.81 -8.05
N MET A 62 -4.04 8.17 -7.23
CA MET A 62 -3.91 6.77 -6.83
C MET A 62 -4.99 5.90 -7.46
N ARG A 63 -4.70 4.63 -7.65
CA ARG A 63 -5.64 3.62 -8.11
C ARG A 63 -5.76 2.52 -7.07
N ILE A 64 -6.96 2.30 -6.58
CA ILE A 64 -7.23 1.37 -5.49
C ILE A 64 -8.35 0.40 -5.83
N SER A 65 -8.33 -0.77 -5.22
CA SER A 65 -9.46 -1.69 -5.18
C SER A 65 -10.39 -1.30 -4.03
N PRO A 66 -11.65 -0.94 -4.30
CA PRO A 66 -12.61 -0.60 -3.25
C PRO A 66 -13.01 -1.81 -2.39
N GLU A 67 -12.85 -3.03 -2.88
CA GLU A 67 -13.22 -4.27 -2.18
C GLU A 67 -12.15 -4.69 -1.18
N THR A 68 -10.88 -4.58 -1.59
CA THR A 68 -9.76 -5.10 -0.81
C THR A 68 -9.03 -4.04 0.00
N PHE A 69 -9.30 -2.73 -0.21
CA PHE A 69 -8.57 -1.62 0.40
C PHE A 69 -7.07 -1.70 0.10
N ASN A 70 -6.75 -2.02 -1.13
CA ASN A 70 -5.39 -2.18 -1.60
C ASN A 70 -5.12 -1.29 -2.82
N THR A 71 -3.86 -1.00 -3.07
CA THR A 71 -3.44 -0.39 -4.33
C THR A 71 -3.67 -1.39 -5.47
N SER A 72 -4.44 -0.99 -6.50
CA SER A 72 -4.90 -1.93 -7.55
C SER A 72 -3.80 -2.40 -8.50
N ARG A 73 -2.65 -1.74 -8.55
CA ARG A 73 -1.58 -2.01 -9.52
C ARG A 73 -0.19 -2.22 -8.91
N GLN A 74 -0.13 -2.64 -7.67
CA GLN A 74 1.14 -2.98 -7.02
C GLN A 74 1.67 -4.35 -7.45
N ALA A 75 2.91 -4.66 -7.06
CA ALA A 75 3.48 -5.98 -7.23
C ALA A 75 2.69 -7.02 -6.40
N GLU A 76 2.46 -8.18 -7.01
CA GLU A 76 1.76 -9.30 -6.41
C GLU A 76 2.65 -10.53 -6.51
N TYR A 77 2.68 -11.32 -5.43
CA TYR A 77 3.43 -12.57 -5.38
C TYR A 77 2.43 -13.72 -5.28
N THR A 78 2.59 -14.69 -6.17
CA THR A 78 1.68 -15.84 -6.29
C THR A 78 2.03 -16.98 -5.35
N GLY A 79 3.16 -16.89 -4.68
CA GLY A 79 3.64 -17.86 -3.70
C GLY A 79 4.86 -17.35 -2.97
N ALA A 80 5.23 -18.05 -1.92
CA ALA A 80 6.45 -17.79 -1.16
C ALA A 80 7.08 -19.09 -0.70
N SER A 81 8.42 -19.11 -0.63
CA SER A 81 9.19 -20.19 -0.04
C SER A 81 10.33 -19.62 0.82
N LEU A 82 10.80 -20.43 1.73
CA LEU A 82 11.97 -20.16 2.59
C LEU A 82 13.07 -21.14 2.22
N MET A 83 14.24 -20.62 1.90
CA MET A 83 15.43 -21.41 1.64
C MET A 83 16.42 -21.22 2.80
N ASN A 84 16.84 -22.31 3.40
CA ASN A 84 17.96 -22.28 4.33
C ASN A 84 19.26 -22.06 3.54
N ILE A 85 19.98 -20.98 3.83
CA ILE A 85 21.15 -20.56 3.03
C ILE A 85 22.30 -21.57 3.15
N ALA A 86 22.48 -22.19 4.31
CA ALA A 86 23.58 -23.12 4.54
C ALA A 86 23.35 -24.50 3.89
N THR A 87 22.10 -25.01 3.98
CA THR A 87 21.75 -26.35 3.44
C THR A 87 21.22 -26.28 2.01
N GLN A 88 20.81 -25.10 1.54
CA GLN A 88 20.10 -24.88 0.28
C GLN A 88 18.74 -25.61 0.19
N GLU A 89 18.22 -26.07 1.31
CA GLU A 89 16.92 -26.68 1.39
C GLU A 89 15.83 -25.59 1.27
N GLU A 90 14.90 -25.79 0.35
CA GLU A 90 13.79 -24.89 0.11
C GLU A 90 12.48 -25.51 0.59
N ILE A 91 11.72 -24.73 1.37
CA ILE A 91 10.43 -25.15 1.93
C ILE A 91 9.38 -24.12 1.54
N LYS A 92 8.31 -24.55 0.88
CA LYS A 92 7.20 -23.67 0.49
C LYS A 92 6.43 -23.21 1.74
N ILE A 93 6.03 -21.94 1.75
CA ILE A 93 5.11 -21.43 2.77
C ILE A 93 3.69 -21.89 2.40
N GLU A 94 3.11 -22.71 3.27
CA GLU A 94 1.74 -23.23 3.16
C GLU A 94 0.75 -22.36 3.96
N GLY A 95 -0.57 -22.68 3.89
CA GLY A 95 -1.62 -21.99 4.65
C GLY A 95 -2.09 -20.68 4.07
N ILE A 96 -1.57 -20.27 2.89
CA ILE A 96 -2.11 -19.15 2.13
C ILE A 96 -3.31 -19.65 1.35
N PRO A 97 -4.48 -18.93 1.42
CA PRO A 97 -5.69 -19.37 0.71
C PRO A 97 -5.49 -19.45 -0.82
N ASP A 98 -6.19 -20.37 -1.46
CA ASP A 98 -6.20 -20.49 -2.91
C ASP A 98 -6.65 -19.17 -3.56
N ASN A 99 -6.01 -18.80 -4.66
CA ASN A 99 -6.24 -17.56 -5.41
C ASN A 99 -5.95 -16.25 -4.63
N ALA A 100 -5.44 -16.32 -3.41
CA ALA A 100 -4.89 -15.15 -2.71
C ALA A 100 -3.49 -14.80 -3.26
N VAL A 101 -3.10 -13.55 -3.11
CA VAL A 101 -1.76 -13.09 -3.47
C VAL A 101 -1.09 -12.40 -2.29
N ILE A 102 0.22 -12.56 -2.20
CA ILE A 102 1.02 -11.84 -1.19
C ILE A 102 1.35 -10.46 -1.76
N THR A 103 1.13 -9.42 -0.97
CA THR A 103 1.38 -8.03 -1.37
C THR A 103 2.58 -7.43 -0.64
N GLU A 104 2.91 -7.95 0.54
CA GLU A 104 4.08 -7.59 1.32
C GLU A 104 4.53 -8.79 2.16
N ALA A 105 5.84 -8.89 2.41
CA ALA A 105 6.42 -9.91 3.29
C ALA A 105 7.67 -9.37 3.97
N SER A 106 7.89 -9.72 5.23
CA SER A 106 9.03 -9.23 6.00
C SER A 106 9.44 -10.20 7.09
N PHE A 107 10.75 -10.38 7.29
CA PHE A 107 11.27 -11.04 8.48
C PHE A 107 11.14 -10.15 9.70
N SER A 108 10.95 -10.76 10.87
CA SER A 108 11.10 -10.10 12.15
C SER A 108 12.58 -9.80 12.46
N PRO A 109 12.90 -8.88 13.41
CA PRO A 109 14.27 -8.44 13.68
C PRO A 109 15.25 -9.56 14.00
N SER A 110 14.85 -10.62 14.72
CA SER A 110 15.72 -11.78 14.96
C SER A 110 15.56 -12.89 13.93
N SER A 111 14.76 -12.65 12.89
CA SER A 111 14.49 -13.59 11.79
C SER A 111 13.73 -14.86 12.20
N ASN A 112 13.13 -14.88 13.37
CA ASN A 112 12.35 -16.01 13.90
C ASN A 112 10.91 -16.07 13.38
N LYS A 113 10.44 -15.00 12.73
CA LYS A 113 9.11 -14.93 12.12
C LYS A 113 9.14 -14.29 10.75
N VAL A 114 8.15 -14.65 9.96
CA VAL A 114 7.84 -13.99 8.69
C VAL A 114 6.40 -13.49 8.78
N ALA A 115 6.19 -12.20 8.57
CA ALA A 115 4.88 -11.61 8.41
C ALA A 115 4.59 -11.41 6.93
N LEU A 116 3.33 -11.65 6.53
CA LEU A 116 2.85 -11.58 5.17
C LEU A 116 1.55 -10.77 5.15
N PHE A 117 1.44 -9.83 4.22
CA PHE A 117 0.15 -9.28 3.85
C PHE A 117 -0.41 -10.07 2.67
N VAL A 118 -1.55 -10.69 2.89
CA VAL A 118 -2.21 -11.57 1.93
C VAL A 118 -3.52 -10.94 1.49
N GLU A 119 -3.64 -10.64 0.20
CA GLU A 119 -4.87 -10.13 -0.41
C GLU A 119 -5.77 -11.32 -0.77
N GLU A 120 -6.88 -11.40 -0.07
CA GLU A 120 -8.02 -12.29 -0.34
C GLU A 120 -9.10 -11.54 -1.13
N ALA A 121 -10.16 -12.21 -1.50
CA ALA A 121 -11.25 -11.63 -2.30
C ALA A 121 -11.88 -10.36 -1.70
N ASN A 122 -11.89 -10.24 -0.38
CA ASN A 122 -12.59 -9.18 0.35
C ASN A 122 -11.68 -8.26 1.16
N GLY A 123 -10.37 -8.40 1.10
CA GLY A 123 -9.44 -7.54 1.86
C GLY A 123 -8.02 -8.06 1.90
N VAL A 124 -7.12 -7.21 2.39
CA VAL A 124 -5.75 -7.61 2.74
C VAL A 124 -5.71 -7.95 4.22
N TYR A 125 -5.11 -9.09 4.54
CA TYR A 125 -5.01 -9.58 5.92
C TYR A 125 -3.57 -9.92 6.28
N LEU A 126 -3.30 -9.82 7.57
CA LEU A 126 -2.02 -10.21 8.12
C LEU A 126 -1.97 -11.70 8.40
N TYR A 127 -0.92 -12.34 7.91
CA TYR A 127 -0.52 -13.71 8.22
C TYR A 127 0.87 -13.73 8.80
N ASN A 128 1.20 -14.76 9.56
CA ASN A 128 2.58 -15.02 9.98
C ASN A 128 2.89 -16.52 9.96
N CYS A 129 4.17 -16.84 9.87
CA CYS A 129 4.74 -18.18 10.08
C CYS A 129 6.11 -18.08 10.72
N THR A 130 6.71 -19.21 11.08
CA THR A 130 8.11 -19.29 11.46
C THR A 130 8.92 -19.97 10.35
N PRO A 131 10.23 -19.67 10.19
CA PRO A 131 11.04 -20.32 9.17
C PRO A 131 11.14 -21.85 9.33
N GLU A 132 11.11 -22.35 10.56
CA GLU A 132 11.18 -23.80 10.85
C GLU A 132 9.84 -24.51 10.60
N GLN A 133 8.72 -23.79 10.67
CA GLN A 133 7.38 -24.29 10.38
C GLN A 133 6.66 -23.27 9.49
N PRO A 134 6.92 -23.28 8.18
CA PRO A 134 6.41 -22.26 7.26
C PRO A 134 4.94 -22.52 6.87
N VAL A 135 4.08 -22.59 7.87
CA VAL A 135 2.62 -22.66 7.70
C VAL A 135 2.02 -21.33 8.15
N ALA A 136 1.63 -20.51 7.18
CA ALA A 136 1.09 -19.18 7.41
C ALA A 136 -0.29 -19.25 8.09
N GLN A 137 -0.45 -18.52 9.17
CA GLN A 137 -1.69 -18.42 9.93
C GLN A 137 -2.17 -16.97 9.95
N LYS A 138 -3.47 -16.77 9.73
CA LYS A 138 -4.08 -15.44 9.82
C LYS A 138 -4.04 -14.93 11.26
N VAL A 139 -3.40 -13.77 11.46
CA VAL A 139 -3.20 -13.16 12.79
C VAL A 139 -4.43 -12.39 13.25
N SER A 140 -5.14 -11.75 12.32
CA SER A 140 -6.28 -10.89 12.63
C SER A 140 -7.33 -10.96 11.52
N THR A 141 -8.60 -10.81 11.90
CA THR A 141 -9.72 -10.66 10.95
C THR A 141 -9.92 -9.20 10.52
N ARG A 142 -9.23 -8.25 11.14
CA ARG A 142 -9.23 -6.85 10.68
C ARG A 142 -8.41 -6.72 9.40
N LYS A 143 -8.94 -5.93 8.47
CA LYS A 143 -8.29 -5.68 7.18
C LYS A 143 -7.13 -4.68 7.35
N ILE A 144 -6.03 -4.94 6.69
CA ILE A 144 -4.98 -3.95 6.43
C ILE A 144 -5.53 -2.89 5.49
N ASN A 145 -5.23 -1.61 5.73
CA ASN A 145 -5.49 -0.56 4.76
C ASN A 145 -4.22 -0.30 3.95
N ALA A 146 -4.16 -0.86 2.76
CA ALA A 146 -3.04 -0.77 1.86
C ALA A 146 -3.28 0.20 0.68
N THR A 147 -4.26 1.12 0.79
CA THR A 147 -4.59 2.07 -0.27
C THR A 147 -3.46 3.06 -0.57
N SER A 148 -2.65 3.42 0.44
CA SER A 148 -1.45 4.26 0.29
C SER A 148 -0.14 3.45 0.33
N GLY A 149 -0.24 2.12 0.22
CA GLY A 149 0.82 1.20 0.61
C GLY A 149 0.74 0.89 2.11
N ALA A 150 1.08 -0.32 2.49
CA ALA A 150 1.15 -0.72 3.89
C ALA A 150 2.50 -1.35 4.18
N GLU A 151 3.07 -1.00 5.31
CA GLU A 151 4.36 -1.48 5.77
C GLU A 151 4.22 -2.23 7.09
N ILE A 152 5.18 -3.10 7.38
CA ILE A 152 5.33 -3.79 8.65
C ILE A 152 6.52 -3.17 9.37
N LEU A 153 6.25 -2.34 10.38
CA LEU A 153 7.28 -1.70 11.18
C LEU A 153 7.54 -2.51 12.45
N TRP A 154 8.56 -3.34 12.44
CA TRP A 154 8.87 -4.22 13.55
C TRP A 154 9.45 -3.48 14.77
N ILE A 155 8.83 -3.72 15.94
CA ILE A 155 9.36 -3.35 17.26
C ILE A 155 10.17 -4.52 17.82
N SER A 156 9.62 -5.73 17.76
CA SER A 156 10.25 -6.99 18.15
C SER A 156 9.67 -8.14 17.31
N ASP A 157 10.11 -9.37 17.51
CA ASP A 157 9.56 -10.53 16.77
C ASP A 157 8.07 -10.78 17.02
N ASN A 158 7.53 -10.28 18.12
CA ASN A 158 6.13 -10.44 18.50
C ASN A 158 5.34 -9.13 18.46
N GLU A 159 5.98 -8.05 18.01
CA GLU A 159 5.37 -6.73 18.07
C GLU A 159 5.77 -5.87 16.86
N PHE A 160 4.79 -5.30 16.18
CA PHE A 160 4.98 -4.42 15.04
C PHE A 160 3.82 -3.45 14.88
N ILE A 161 4.04 -2.45 14.05
CA ILE A 161 3.07 -1.39 13.74
C ILE A 161 2.70 -1.49 12.26
N THR A 162 1.43 -1.24 11.95
CA THR A 162 0.90 -1.17 10.58
C THR A 162 -0.37 -0.32 10.52
N LEU A 163 -0.92 -0.17 9.32
CA LEU A 163 -2.16 0.54 9.05
C LEU A 163 -3.32 -0.44 8.82
N MET A 164 -4.41 -0.26 9.54
CA MET A 164 -5.63 -1.08 9.36
C MET A 164 -6.83 -0.22 8.98
N VAL A 165 -7.80 -0.85 8.36
CA VAL A 165 -9.12 -0.25 8.14
C VAL A 165 -9.76 0.06 9.50
N PRO A 166 -10.23 1.28 9.78
CA PRO A 166 -10.93 1.61 11.02
C PRO A 166 -12.16 0.73 11.22
N GLU A 167 -12.38 0.22 12.45
CA GLU A 167 -13.52 -0.67 12.73
C GLU A 167 -14.88 0.01 12.50
N ASN A 168 -14.98 1.27 12.91
CA ASN A 168 -16.23 2.03 12.87
C ASN A 168 -16.36 2.92 11.62
N ARG A 169 -15.80 2.50 10.49
CA ARG A 169 -15.77 3.30 9.26
C ARG A 169 -17.18 3.60 8.69
N GLY A 170 -18.15 2.74 8.90
CA GLY A 170 -19.47 2.82 8.28
C GLY A 170 -19.49 2.36 6.81
N LYS A 171 -20.53 2.76 6.08
CA LYS A 171 -20.70 2.45 4.66
C LYS A 171 -19.96 3.45 3.78
N ALA A 172 -19.52 3.00 2.60
CA ALA A 172 -18.96 3.90 1.60
C ALA A 172 -19.98 4.97 1.19
N PRO A 173 -19.53 6.21 0.91
CA PRO A 173 -20.40 7.27 0.41
C PRO A 173 -21.15 6.84 -0.85
N GLU A 174 -22.43 7.11 -0.90
CA GLU A 174 -23.25 6.85 -2.09
C GLU A 174 -23.08 7.98 -3.11
N LYS A 175 -23.06 7.60 -4.38
CA LYS A 175 -22.95 8.61 -5.44
C LYS A 175 -24.20 9.50 -5.44
N PRO A 176 -24.05 10.84 -5.42
CA PRO A 176 -25.18 11.75 -5.49
C PRO A 176 -26.02 11.50 -6.75
N THR A 177 -27.34 11.44 -6.60
CA THR A 177 -28.28 11.28 -7.72
C THR A 177 -28.38 12.55 -8.56
N VAL A 178 -28.12 13.70 -7.93
CA VAL A 178 -28.10 14.99 -8.60
C VAL A 178 -26.66 15.46 -8.77
N PRO A 179 -26.23 15.79 -9.99
CA PRO A 179 -24.90 16.37 -10.21
C PRO A 179 -24.74 17.68 -9.43
N SER A 180 -23.58 17.89 -8.82
CA SER A 180 -23.23 19.09 -8.03
C SER A 180 -23.03 20.37 -8.87
N GLY A 181 -23.49 20.39 -10.12
CA GLY A 181 -23.29 21.50 -11.06
C GLY A 181 -21.91 21.43 -11.78
N PRO A 182 -21.65 22.36 -12.69
CA PRO A 182 -20.41 22.42 -13.42
C PRO A 182 -19.25 22.77 -12.48
N ILE A 183 -18.11 22.11 -12.67
CA ILE A 183 -16.86 22.49 -12.00
C ILE A 183 -16.28 23.66 -12.80
N ILE A 184 -16.24 24.83 -12.19
CA ILE A 184 -15.68 26.04 -12.81
C ILE A 184 -14.21 26.12 -12.40
N GLN A 185 -13.33 26.10 -13.37
CA GLN A 185 -11.91 26.40 -13.19
C GLN A 185 -11.62 27.77 -13.79
N GLU A 186 -11.18 28.71 -12.98
CA GLU A 186 -10.78 30.03 -13.44
C GLU A 186 -9.25 30.10 -13.54
N SER A 187 -8.76 30.58 -14.69
CA SER A 187 -7.38 30.92 -14.85
C SER A 187 -7.14 32.35 -14.34
N THR A 188 -6.29 32.48 -13.33
CA THR A 188 -5.88 33.79 -12.77
C THR A 188 -4.76 34.46 -13.59
N GLY A 189 -4.47 33.98 -14.81
CA GLY A 189 -3.42 34.53 -15.67
C GLY A 189 -1.99 34.21 -15.25
N LYS A 190 -1.79 33.45 -14.18
CA LYS A 190 -0.46 32.93 -13.82
C LYS A 190 -0.09 31.79 -14.76
N VAL A 191 0.99 31.96 -15.50
CA VAL A 191 1.58 30.88 -16.30
C VAL A 191 2.11 29.84 -15.32
N MET A 192 1.39 28.72 -15.20
CA MET A 192 1.83 27.56 -14.47
C MET A 192 2.29 26.51 -15.47
N PRO A 193 3.51 25.97 -15.37
CA PRO A 193 3.90 24.82 -16.19
C PRO A 193 2.99 23.66 -15.82
N ALA A 194 2.15 23.25 -16.78
CA ALA A 194 1.17 22.20 -16.55
C ALA A 194 1.85 20.83 -16.58
N ARG A 195 2.07 20.21 -15.40
CA ARG A 195 2.15 18.75 -15.34
C ARG A 195 0.75 18.20 -15.57
N THR A 196 0.63 17.28 -16.52
CA THR A 196 -0.60 16.50 -16.65
C THR A 196 -0.54 15.34 -15.66
N TYR A 197 -1.27 15.48 -14.57
CA TYR A 197 -1.48 14.39 -13.63
C TYR A 197 -2.72 13.58 -14.03
N GLN A 198 -2.66 12.28 -13.78
CA GLN A 198 -3.80 11.37 -14.00
C GLN A 198 -4.53 11.09 -12.70
N ASP A 199 -5.80 10.69 -12.82
CA ASP A 199 -6.59 10.11 -11.74
C ASP A 199 -6.78 11.05 -10.52
N LEU A 200 -6.78 12.38 -10.75
CA LEU A 200 -6.99 13.38 -9.71
C LEU A 200 -8.43 13.36 -9.17
N LEU A 201 -8.63 13.97 -8.00
CA LEU A 201 -9.97 14.29 -7.50
C LEU A 201 -10.66 15.26 -8.47
N LYS A 202 -11.99 15.13 -8.65
CA LYS A 202 -12.76 15.90 -9.65
C LYS A 202 -13.88 16.70 -9.03
N ASN A 203 -14.37 16.29 -7.87
CA ASN A 203 -15.57 16.84 -7.25
C ASN A 203 -15.63 16.50 -5.76
N PRO A 204 -16.55 17.08 -4.97
CA PRO A 204 -16.69 16.79 -3.54
C PRO A 204 -17.03 15.33 -3.20
N TYR A 205 -17.65 14.59 -4.12
CA TYR A 205 -17.91 13.17 -3.91
C TYR A 205 -16.61 12.35 -3.97
N ASP A 206 -15.68 12.69 -4.87
CA ASP A 206 -14.35 12.07 -4.91
C ASP A 206 -13.57 12.37 -3.61
N GLU A 207 -13.73 13.55 -3.02
CA GLU A 207 -13.14 13.86 -1.70
C GLU A 207 -13.70 12.97 -0.59
N GLN A 208 -15.03 12.72 -0.59
CA GLN A 208 -15.66 11.82 0.39
C GLN A 208 -15.18 10.39 0.21
N LEU A 209 -15.04 9.92 -1.03
CA LEU A 209 -14.45 8.61 -1.32
C LEU A 209 -12.99 8.54 -0.89
N PHE A 210 -12.22 9.62 -1.12
CA PHE A 210 -10.84 9.71 -0.68
C PHE A 210 -10.73 9.62 0.85
N ASP A 211 -11.51 10.43 1.58
CA ASP A 211 -11.60 10.33 3.04
C ASP A 211 -11.95 8.91 3.49
N TYR A 212 -12.95 8.30 2.85
CA TYR A 212 -13.42 6.98 3.23
C TYR A 212 -12.36 5.89 3.02
N TYR A 213 -11.73 5.82 1.87
CA TYR A 213 -10.80 4.73 1.54
C TYR A 213 -9.40 4.93 2.10
N PHE A 214 -8.91 6.17 2.17
CA PHE A 214 -7.54 6.45 2.58
C PHE A 214 -7.38 6.68 4.09
N THR A 215 -8.45 6.93 4.83
CA THR A 215 -8.37 6.98 6.29
C THR A 215 -8.03 5.60 6.86
N SER A 216 -6.96 5.54 7.61
CA SER A 216 -6.42 4.34 8.27
C SER A 216 -6.36 4.52 9.77
N GLN A 217 -6.51 3.44 10.51
CA GLN A 217 -6.16 3.37 11.91
C GLN A 217 -4.74 2.84 12.04
N LEU A 218 -3.85 3.64 12.61
CA LEU A 218 -2.53 3.18 12.99
C LEU A 218 -2.69 2.22 14.19
N VAL A 219 -2.08 1.04 14.10
CA VAL A 219 -2.21 0.01 15.12
C VAL A 219 -0.85 -0.58 15.46
N ARG A 220 -0.71 -0.96 16.73
CA ARG A 220 0.35 -1.82 17.24
C ARG A 220 -0.22 -3.21 17.47
N ILE A 221 0.39 -4.22 16.89
CA ILE A 221 0.02 -5.61 17.10
C ILE A 221 1.08 -6.24 17.97
N LYS A 222 0.68 -6.73 19.14
CA LYS A 222 1.54 -7.40 20.10
C LYS A 222 0.94 -8.74 20.46
N GLU A 223 1.69 -9.82 20.22
CA GLU A 223 1.24 -11.19 20.49
C GLU A 223 -0.14 -11.53 19.87
N GLY A 224 -0.42 -10.96 18.69
CA GLY A 224 -1.69 -11.11 17.98
C GLY A 224 -2.82 -10.18 18.46
N ILE A 225 -2.62 -9.42 19.55
CA ILE A 225 -3.60 -8.45 20.05
C ILE A 225 -3.37 -7.10 19.36
N VAL A 226 -4.46 -6.49 18.88
CA VAL A 226 -4.44 -5.20 18.19
C VAL A 226 -4.69 -4.07 19.18
N TYR A 227 -3.77 -3.11 19.25
CA TYR A 227 -3.88 -1.88 20.04
C TYR A 227 -3.91 -0.69 19.09
N GLU A 228 -4.91 0.17 19.20
CA GLU A 228 -5.01 1.38 18.37
C GLU A 228 -4.04 2.47 18.87
N ILE A 229 -3.39 3.14 17.93
CA ILE A 229 -2.52 4.29 18.19
C ILE A 229 -3.21 5.54 17.67
N GLY A 230 -3.51 6.47 18.56
CA GLY A 230 -4.14 7.74 18.22
C GLY A 230 -5.51 7.60 17.55
N LYS A 231 -5.85 8.56 16.70
CA LYS A 231 -7.11 8.60 15.94
C LYS A 231 -6.88 8.18 14.49
N PRO A 232 -7.92 7.67 13.81
CA PRO A 232 -7.83 7.42 12.37
C PRO A 232 -7.44 8.70 11.61
N ALA A 233 -6.54 8.56 10.64
CA ALA A 233 -6.05 9.64 9.78
C ALA A 233 -5.69 9.12 8.39
N ILE A 234 -5.48 10.03 7.45
CA ILE A 234 -4.89 9.70 6.14
C ILE A 234 -3.37 9.84 6.30
N TYR A 235 -2.66 8.72 6.23
CA TYR A 235 -1.21 8.70 6.37
C TYR A 235 -0.54 8.95 5.02
N GLY A 236 0.47 9.82 5.02
CA GLY A 236 1.37 10.06 3.89
C GLY A 236 2.47 8.99 3.80
N SER A 237 3.48 9.27 2.99
CA SER A 237 4.59 8.34 2.76
C SER A 237 5.61 8.24 3.91
N THR A 238 5.50 9.10 4.91
CA THR A 238 6.41 9.09 6.07
C THR A 238 5.74 8.37 7.24
N LEU A 239 6.22 7.18 7.52
CA LEU A 239 5.85 6.38 8.69
C LEU A 239 7.07 5.56 9.08
N SER A 240 7.74 5.91 10.17
CA SER A 240 8.94 5.20 10.62
C SER A 240 9.10 5.22 12.13
N LEU A 241 9.70 4.16 12.67
CA LEU A 241 10.07 4.06 14.08
C LEU A 241 11.40 4.77 14.36
N SER A 242 11.51 5.36 15.56
CA SER A 242 12.80 5.80 16.10
C SER A 242 13.78 4.62 16.26
N PRO A 243 15.09 4.84 16.28
CA PRO A 243 16.08 3.77 16.48
C PRO A 243 15.85 2.95 17.74
N ASP A 244 15.43 3.60 18.84
CA ASP A 244 15.06 2.96 20.11
C ASP A 244 13.64 2.35 20.12
N LYS A 245 12.89 2.54 19.03
CA LYS A 245 11.52 2.03 18.80
C LYS A 245 10.46 2.55 19.77
N SER A 246 10.73 3.66 20.45
CA SER A 246 9.81 4.29 21.42
C SER A 246 8.89 5.33 20.80
N LEU A 247 9.24 5.90 19.65
CA LEU A 247 8.54 6.98 18.96
C LEU A 247 8.29 6.64 17.50
N LEU A 248 7.30 7.33 16.94
CA LEU A 248 6.95 7.27 15.52
C LEU A 248 7.10 8.65 14.89
N LEU A 249 7.74 8.70 13.75
CA LEU A 249 7.68 9.82 12.82
C LEU A 249 6.61 9.53 11.79
N ILE A 250 5.60 10.39 11.72
CA ILE A 250 4.45 10.22 10.82
C ILE A 250 4.24 11.46 9.96
N ALA A 251 3.69 11.26 8.76
CA ALA A 251 3.07 12.30 7.97
C ALA A 251 1.57 12.03 7.87
N THR A 252 0.74 13.04 8.14
CA THR A 252 -0.71 12.96 7.94
C THR A 252 -1.17 13.96 6.88
N VAL A 253 -1.98 13.50 5.96
CA VAL A 253 -2.60 14.33 4.91
C VAL A 253 -3.86 14.97 5.48
N HIS A 254 -4.04 16.27 5.22
CA HIS A 254 -5.24 16.98 5.68
C HIS A 254 -5.81 17.93 4.62
N ARG A 255 -7.00 18.45 4.87
CA ARG A 255 -7.66 19.43 4.01
C ARG A 255 -6.97 20.81 4.08
N PRO A 256 -7.13 21.65 3.01
CA PRO A 256 -7.95 21.44 1.82
C PRO A 256 -7.28 20.51 0.79
N TYR A 257 -8.05 19.61 0.16
CA TYR A 257 -7.53 18.78 -0.92
C TYR A 257 -7.46 19.57 -2.22
N SER A 258 -6.67 19.07 -3.18
CA SER A 258 -6.49 19.72 -4.46
C SER A 258 -7.05 18.86 -5.60
N TYR A 259 -7.65 19.52 -6.60
CA TYR A 259 -8.06 18.90 -7.86
C TYR A 259 -6.99 19.03 -8.95
N GLN A 260 -5.85 19.61 -8.63
CA GLN A 260 -4.79 19.92 -9.58
C GLN A 260 -3.52 19.08 -9.38
N VAL A 261 -3.33 18.51 -8.19
CA VAL A 261 -2.16 17.72 -7.84
C VAL A 261 -2.57 16.40 -7.17
N PRO A 262 -1.72 15.37 -7.22
CA PRO A 262 -1.96 14.10 -6.53
C PRO A 262 -1.69 14.19 -5.02
N VAL A 263 -2.10 13.16 -4.28
CA VAL A 263 -2.07 13.10 -2.81
C VAL A 263 -0.71 13.40 -2.19
N TYR A 264 0.39 13.01 -2.81
CA TYR A 264 1.73 13.28 -2.29
C TYR A 264 2.12 14.76 -2.30
N ASN A 265 1.32 15.61 -2.95
CA ASN A 265 1.44 17.07 -2.95
C ASN A 265 0.32 17.76 -2.15
N PHE A 266 -0.57 17.02 -1.49
CA PHE A 266 -1.59 17.61 -0.61
C PHE A 266 -0.93 18.19 0.65
N PRO A 267 -1.67 19.01 1.43
CA PRO A 267 -1.18 19.47 2.71
C PRO A 267 -0.84 18.29 3.62
N GLN A 268 0.34 18.34 4.24
CA GLN A 268 0.84 17.28 5.12
C GLN A 268 1.44 17.85 6.38
N LYS A 269 1.00 17.29 7.50
CA LYS A 269 1.59 17.56 8.81
C LYS A 269 2.57 16.46 9.19
N PHE A 270 3.78 16.81 9.54
CA PHE A 270 4.84 15.91 9.97
C PHE A 270 5.01 16.01 11.49
N GLU A 271 4.85 14.90 12.19
CA GLU A 271 4.88 14.85 13.65
C GLU A 271 5.69 13.66 14.16
N VAL A 272 6.27 13.86 15.33
CA VAL A 272 6.74 12.78 16.18
C VAL A 272 5.65 12.50 17.22
N ILE A 273 5.23 11.27 17.32
CA ILE A 273 4.21 10.79 18.27
C ILE A 273 4.78 9.65 19.12
N ASP A 274 4.19 9.43 20.31
CA ASP A 274 4.45 8.23 21.09
C ASP A 274 3.60 7.02 20.60
N LEU A 275 3.83 5.85 21.17
CA LEU A 275 3.09 4.64 20.83
C LEU A 275 1.63 4.63 21.35
N GLN A 276 1.19 5.67 22.04
CA GLN A 276 -0.18 5.94 22.44
C GLN A 276 -0.89 6.89 21.45
N GLY A 277 -0.12 7.54 20.56
CA GLY A 277 -0.62 8.50 19.57
C GLY A 277 -0.65 9.93 20.05
N ASN A 278 0.01 10.24 21.19
CA ASN A 278 0.17 11.61 21.64
C ASN A 278 1.26 12.31 20.82
N SER A 279 0.96 13.52 20.34
CA SER A 279 1.94 14.35 19.63
C SER A 279 3.00 14.86 20.61
N ILE A 280 4.26 14.50 20.34
CA ILE A 280 5.42 14.95 21.09
C ILE A 280 5.99 16.22 20.48
N TYR A 281 6.10 16.25 19.15
CA TYR A 281 6.64 17.38 18.43
C TYR A 281 6.09 17.48 17.01
N THR A 282 5.72 18.68 16.57
CA THR A 282 5.36 18.98 15.19
C THR A 282 6.58 19.52 14.47
N LEU A 283 7.04 18.79 13.44
CA LEU A 283 8.21 19.15 12.63
C LEU A 283 7.86 20.20 11.57
N ALA A 284 6.74 20.02 10.90
CA ALA A 284 6.25 20.92 9.88
C ALA A 284 4.76 20.67 9.60
N ASP A 285 4.12 21.71 9.08
CA ASP A 285 2.79 21.63 8.48
C ASP A 285 2.86 22.29 7.10
N ASN A 286 3.04 21.47 6.08
CA ASN A 286 3.28 21.92 4.72
C ASN A 286 1.94 22.11 3.99
N PRO A 287 1.72 23.22 3.31
CA PRO A 287 0.53 23.40 2.46
C PRO A 287 0.62 22.57 1.19
N THR A 288 -0.41 22.65 0.35
CA THR A 288 -0.40 22.04 -1.00
C THR A 288 0.85 22.47 -1.77
N VAL A 289 1.60 21.49 -2.25
CA VAL A 289 2.82 21.73 -3.03
C VAL A 289 2.49 21.69 -4.51
N ASN A 290 2.41 22.85 -5.13
CA ASN A 290 2.25 22.99 -6.57
C ASN A 290 3.49 23.68 -7.15
N ILE A 291 4.52 22.88 -7.44
CA ILE A 291 5.80 23.41 -7.93
C ILE A 291 5.80 23.37 -9.45
N PRO A 292 6.06 24.52 -10.12
CA PRO A 292 6.32 24.54 -11.54
C PRO A 292 7.50 23.63 -11.91
N MET A 293 7.38 22.88 -13.01
CA MET A 293 8.51 22.08 -13.49
C MET A 293 9.61 22.96 -14.07
N GLY A 294 10.76 22.94 -13.39
CA GLY A 294 12.04 23.39 -13.91
C GLY A 294 13.12 22.56 -13.22
N TYR A 295 14.23 22.31 -13.88
CA TYR A 295 15.35 21.55 -13.30
C TYR A 295 15.93 22.21 -12.03
N ASP A 296 15.63 23.49 -11.80
CA ASP A 296 16.16 24.30 -10.71
C ASP A 296 15.13 24.64 -9.61
N THR A 297 13.93 24.08 -9.67
CA THR A 297 12.89 24.37 -8.66
C THR A 297 12.81 23.27 -7.60
N THR A 298 13.17 23.61 -6.39
CA THR A 298 12.98 22.76 -5.20
C THR A 298 11.80 23.26 -4.39
N SER A 299 11.14 22.35 -3.65
CA SER A 299 10.11 22.74 -2.70
C SER A 299 10.71 23.69 -1.66
N PRO A 300 10.08 24.85 -1.37
CA PRO A 300 10.53 25.75 -0.31
C PRO A 300 10.22 25.21 1.10
N TYR A 301 9.46 24.12 1.20
CA TYR A 301 9.03 23.55 2.47
C TYR A 301 9.99 22.47 2.95
N PRO A 302 10.09 22.26 4.29
CA PRO A 302 10.84 21.16 4.88
C PRO A 302 10.41 19.81 4.31
N ARG A 303 11.37 18.93 4.07
CA ARG A 303 11.15 17.62 3.45
C ARG A 303 12.23 16.62 3.87
N GLN A 304 12.03 15.33 3.56
CA GLN A 304 12.98 14.27 3.87
C GLN A 304 13.29 14.16 5.37
N PHE A 305 12.24 14.16 6.17
CA PHE A 305 12.36 13.90 7.60
C PHE A 305 12.78 12.46 7.86
N GLY A 306 13.63 12.26 8.84
CA GLY A 306 14.11 10.95 9.23
C GLY A 306 14.80 10.98 10.58
N TRP A 307 15.03 9.82 11.13
CA TRP A 307 15.78 9.65 12.37
C TRP A 307 17.28 9.63 12.11
N ARG A 308 18.03 10.14 13.08
CA ARG A 308 19.47 9.95 13.10
C ARG A 308 19.80 8.60 13.74
N SER A 309 20.79 7.91 13.20
CA SER A 309 21.20 6.57 13.68
C SER A 309 21.89 6.57 15.04
N ASP A 310 22.30 7.74 15.52
CA ASP A 310 23.08 7.94 16.75
C ASP A 310 22.21 8.39 17.95
N GLN A 311 20.90 8.27 17.87
CA GLN A 311 19.95 8.57 18.93
C GLN A 311 19.07 7.39 19.29
#